data_479b7196efd49f6c7cc9ca8ebf4b517e
#
_entry.id   479b7196efd49f6c7cc9ca8ebf4b517e
#
_cell.length_a   1.000
_cell.length_b   1.000
_cell.length_c   1.000
_cell.angle_alpha   90.00
_cell.angle_beta   90.00
_cell.angle_gamma   90.00
#
_symmetry.space_group_name_H-M   'P 1'
#
loop_
_entity.id
_entity.type
_entity.pdbx_description
1 polymer ?
#
loop_
_entity_poly.entity_id
_entity_poly.type
_entity_poly.pdbx_seq_one_letter_code
_entity_poly.pdbx_strand_id
1 'polypeptide(L)'
;MVVDSYGTLNYEDSSASSASQLVGTIFKDTAMKITKSGAEALYLGIVGDTARFMYRNTDERTFAVAEALVQEGIDIVEIYNRIYMKKAKDLQINKFILNNHQFDGGVAYYVLSDADLKMLEISRERGSDFVNLLSGVEEYKIWMALTENVADHNWRVSLRSRDYAVNKVAEKYNGGGHILASGAKLASLEQLGQLLQDLKEIINE
;
A
#
# COMPACT_ATOMS: atom_id res chain seq x y z
N MET A 1 14.27 -3.10 6.05
CA MET A 1 15.35 -3.72 5.24
C MET A 1 16.59 -2.89 5.51
N VAL A 2 17.59 -3.44 6.18
CA VAL A 2 18.87 -2.76 6.37
C VAL A 2 19.57 -2.82 5.01
N VAL A 3 19.81 -1.65 4.42
CA VAL A 3 20.60 -1.53 3.18
C VAL A 3 22.04 -1.34 3.60
N ASP A 4 22.99 -1.92 2.87
CA ASP A 4 24.40 -1.71 3.14
C ASP A 4 24.72 -0.21 3.23
N SER A 5 25.52 0.15 4.24
CA SER A 5 25.92 1.52 4.50
C SER A 5 26.72 2.06 3.32
N TYR A 6 26.21 3.07 2.63
CA TYR A 6 26.82 3.66 1.43
C TYR A 6 27.22 5.15 1.63
N GLY A 7 26.79 5.75 2.72
CA GLY A 7 27.08 7.14 3.06
C GLY A 7 28.23 7.30 4.04
N THR A 8 28.84 8.49 4.08
CA THR A 8 29.84 8.86 5.11
C THR A 8 29.16 8.96 6.48
N LEU A 9 27.89 9.37 6.51
CA LEU A 9 27.01 9.39 7.67
C LEU A 9 25.72 8.67 7.29
N ASN A 10 25.34 7.68 8.10
CA ASN A 10 24.09 6.94 7.92
C ASN A 10 23.23 7.10 9.17
N TYR A 11 21.98 7.47 8.98
CA TYR A 11 20.98 7.55 10.04
C TYR A 11 19.85 6.57 9.72
N GLU A 12 19.78 5.50 10.49
CA GLU A 12 18.85 4.41 10.28
C GLU A 12 18.05 4.14 11.55
N ASP A 13 16.74 4.14 11.44
CA ASP A 13 15.81 3.70 12.48
C ASP A 13 14.66 2.91 11.84
N SER A 14 14.73 1.60 11.93
CA SER A 14 13.70 0.70 11.38
C SER A 14 12.36 0.77 12.13
N SER A 15 12.32 1.42 13.29
CA SER A 15 11.10 1.65 14.07
C SER A 15 10.34 2.91 13.65
N ALA A 16 10.97 3.79 12.85
CA ALA A 16 10.31 4.98 12.35
C ALA A 16 9.16 4.62 11.40
N SER A 17 8.08 5.38 11.44
CA SER A 17 6.89 5.14 10.63
C SER A 17 7.12 5.39 9.13
N SER A 18 8.13 6.20 8.79
CA SER A 18 8.52 6.53 7.43
C SER A 18 9.91 7.15 7.36
N ALA A 19 10.54 7.14 6.20
CA ALA A 19 11.75 7.91 5.94
C ALA A 19 11.51 9.43 6.14
N SER A 20 10.30 9.91 5.81
CA SER A 20 9.90 11.30 6.04
C SER A 20 9.85 11.65 7.53
N GLN A 21 9.48 10.73 8.41
CA GLN A 21 9.59 10.94 9.86
C GLN A 21 11.04 11.10 10.27
N LEU A 22 11.98 10.27 9.76
CA LEU A 22 13.41 10.39 10.10
C LEU A 22 13.96 11.77 9.70
N VAL A 23 13.72 12.21 8.48
CA VAL A 23 14.15 13.53 8.01
C VAL A 23 13.49 14.64 8.83
N GLY A 24 12.19 14.51 9.12
CA GLY A 24 11.45 15.46 9.95
C GLY A 24 11.96 15.53 11.39
N THR A 25 12.45 14.42 11.96
CA THR A 25 13.09 14.38 13.28
C THR A 25 14.39 15.20 13.27
N ILE A 26 15.23 15.06 12.23
CA ILE A 26 16.45 15.86 12.10
C ILE A 26 16.10 17.36 12.05
N PHE A 27 15.10 17.73 11.25
CA PHE A 27 14.61 19.11 11.20
C PHE A 27 14.15 19.61 12.58
N LYS A 28 13.28 18.85 13.25
CA LYS A 28 12.69 19.23 14.54
C LYS A 28 13.74 19.36 15.65
N ASP A 29 14.74 18.49 15.67
CA ASP A 29 15.71 18.38 16.76
C ASP A 29 17.02 19.18 16.51
N THR A 30 17.12 19.89 15.40
CA THR A 30 18.29 20.70 15.04
C THR A 30 17.90 22.15 14.72
N ALA A 31 18.91 23.00 14.49
CA ALA A 31 18.69 24.37 14.01
C ALA A 31 18.43 24.47 12.48
N MET A 32 18.24 23.36 11.80
CA MET A 32 17.95 23.36 10.36
C MET A 32 16.58 24.00 10.08
N LYS A 33 16.54 24.81 9.04
CA LYS A 33 15.27 25.39 8.58
C LYS A 33 14.72 24.59 7.40
N ILE A 34 13.43 24.43 7.38
CA ILE A 34 12.72 23.81 6.26
C ILE A 34 11.84 24.87 5.57
N THR A 35 11.68 24.75 4.26
CA THR A 35 10.72 25.56 3.53
C THR A 35 9.32 24.98 3.70
N LYS A 36 8.27 25.79 3.52
CA LYS A 36 6.89 25.31 3.53
C LYS A 36 6.71 24.11 2.57
N SER A 37 7.24 24.18 1.34
CA SER A 37 7.17 23.08 0.37
C SER A 37 7.92 21.82 0.83
N GLY A 38 9.04 21.96 1.53
CA GLY A 38 9.74 20.85 2.16
C GLY A 38 8.92 20.21 3.27
N ALA A 39 8.29 21.03 4.12
CA ALA A 39 7.39 20.56 5.18
C ALA A 39 6.16 19.83 4.58
N GLU A 40 5.57 20.36 3.51
CA GLU A 40 4.48 19.70 2.77
C GLU A 40 4.91 18.33 2.23
N ALA A 41 6.10 18.23 1.64
CA ALA A 41 6.61 16.96 1.11
C ALA A 41 6.85 15.91 2.21
N LEU A 42 7.44 16.31 3.35
CA LEU A 42 7.63 15.42 4.48
C LEU A 42 6.30 14.98 5.10
N TYR A 43 5.36 15.90 5.27
CA TYR A 43 4.04 15.58 5.79
C TYR A 43 3.30 14.62 4.86
N LEU A 44 3.36 14.85 3.53
CA LEU A 44 2.81 13.97 2.52
C LEU A 44 3.36 12.54 2.63
N GLY A 45 4.69 12.40 2.80
CA GLY A 45 5.34 11.11 2.96
C GLY A 45 4.90 10.39 4.24
N ILE A 46 4.79 11.11 5.37
CA ILE A 46 4.28 10.53 6.63
C ILE A 46 2.84 10.03 6.42
N VAL A 47 1.96 10.85 5.87
CA VAL A 47 0.55 10.48 5.61
C VAL A 47 0.43 9.25 4.70
N GLY A 48 1.27 9.17 3.67
CA GLY A 48 1.30 8.03 2.74
C GLY A 48 1.73 6.73 3.41
N ASP A 49 2.87 6.76 4.12
CA ASP A 49 3.48 5.56 4.72
C ASP A 49 2.75 5.08 5.98
N THR A 50 1.98 5.94 6.63
CA THR A 50 1.20 5.60 7.83
C THR A 50 -0.28 5.33 7.55
N ALA A 51 -0.70 5.34 6.29
CA ALA A 51 -2.11 5.32 5.92
C ALA A 51 -2.95 6.33 6.74
N ARG A 52 -2.53 7.57 6.77
CA ARG A 52 -3.18 8.65 7.55
C ARG A 52 -3.06 8.44 9.05
N PHE A 53 -1.90 8.06 9.53
CA PHE A 53 -1.63 7.78 10.95
C PHE A 53 -2.40 6.57 11.52
N MET A 54 -2.83 5.64 10.66
CA MET A 54 -3.63 4.48 11.07
C MET A 54 -2.81 3.18 11.21
N TYR A 55 -1.57 3.15 10.71
CA TYR A 55 -0.74 1.97 10.86
C TYR A 55 -0.12 1.86 12.25
N ARG A 56 0.17 0.62 12.68
CA ARG A 56 0.69 0.29 14.03
C ARG A 56 2.06 0.89 14.35
N ASN A 57 2.83 1.25 13.35
CA ASN A 57 4.13 1.92 13.50
C ASN A 57 4.01 3.44 13.67
N THR A 58 2.79 3.98 13.73
CA THR A 58 2.54 5.38 14.09
C THR A 58 2.61 5.52 15.60
N ASP A 59 3.51 6.34 16.07
CA ASP A 59 3.75 6.58 17.51
C ASP A 59 3.79 8.08 17.83
N GLU A 60 4.10 8.41 19.08
CA GLU A 60 4.22 9.79 19.56
C GLU A 60 5.28 10.59 18.78
N ARG A 61 6.36 9.96 18.31
CA ARG A 61 7.41 10.62 17.52
C ARG A 61 6.87 11.05 16.17
N THR A 62 6.03 10.21 15.54
CA THR A 62 5.37 10.53 14.28
C THR A 62 4.51 11.80 14.43
N PHE A 63 3.71 11.88 15.50
CA PHE A 63 2.86 13.04 15.77
C PHE A 63 3.68 14.28 16.14
N ALA A 64 4.75 14.15 16.89
CA ALA A 64 5.62 15.28 17.22
C ALA A 64 6.29 15.89 15.98
N VAL A 65 6.70 15.06 15.02
CA VAL A 65 7.21 15.53 13.72
C VAL A 65 6.08 16.19 12.92
N ALA A 66 4.92 15.57 12.84
CA ALA A 66 3.78 16.14 12.13
C ALA A 66 3.38 17.51 12.68
N GLU A 67 3.38 17.69 14.01
CA GLU A 67 3.15 18.98 14.67
C GLU A 67 4.16 20.03 14.19
N ALA A 68 5.46 19.73 14.25
CA ALA A 68 6.50 20.65 13.81
C ALA A 68 6.33 21.05 12.33
N LEU A 69 5.95 20.11 11.47
CA LEU A 69 5.69 20.40 10.05
C LEU A 69 4.46 21.29 9.85
N VAL A 70 3.41 21.09 10.65
CA VAL A 70 2.19 21.92 10.62
C VAL A 70 2.48 23.36 11.05
N GLN A 71 3.39 23.56 12.01
CA GLN A 71 3.83 24.91 12.46
C GLN A 71 4.49 25.72 11.33
N GLU A 72 5.02 25.06 10.28
CA GLU A 72 5.54 25.72 9.08
C GLU A 72 4.44 26.27 8.14
N GLY A 73 3.17 26.17 8.55
CA GLY A 73 2.01 26.75 7.82
C GLY A 73 1.61 25.98 6.59
N ILE A 74 1.80 24.65 6.57
CA ILE A 74 1.33 23.77 5.48
C ILE A 74 -0.19 23.76 5.38
N ASP A 75 -0.70 23.49 4.18
CA ASP A 75 -2.12 23.27 3.97
C ASP A 75 -2.45 21.77 3.98
N ILE A 76 -2.90 21.29 5.15
CA ILE A 76 -3.24 19.88 5.35
C ILE A 76 -4.34 19.44 4.39
N VAL A 77 -5.36 20.27 4.18
CA VAL A 77 -6.50 19.93 3.29
C VAL A 77 -6.02 19.75 1.86
N GLU A 78 -5.18 20.66 1.37
CA GLU A 78 -4.59 20.54 0.03
C GLU A 78 -3.73 19.29 -0.11
N ILE A 79 -2.91 18.94 0.90
CA ILE A 79 -2.11 17.71 0.90
C ILE A 79 -2.99 16.47 0.79
N TYR A 80 -4.07 16.40 1.59
CA TYR A 80 -5.01 15.28 1.52
C TYR A 80 -5.75 15.21 0.20
N ASN A 81 -6.13 16.36 -0.38
CA ASN A 81 -6.77 16.42 -1.69
C ASN A 81 -5.86 15.85 -2.79
N ARG A 82 -4.56 16.15 -2.76
CA ARG A 82 -3.59 15.60 -3.72
C ARG A 82 -3.49 14.08 -3.68
N ILE A 83 -3.65 13.46 -2.50
CA ILE A 83 -3.52 12.01 -2.34
C ILE A 83 -4.85 11.28 -2.56
N TYR A 84 -5.94 11.81 -2.01
CA TYR A 84 -7.17 11.03 -1.82
C TYR A 84 -8.35 11.49 -2.68
N MET A 85 -8.24 12.60 -3.39
CA MET A 85 -9.30 13.01 -4.29
C MET A 85 -9.40 12.04 -5.47
N LYS A 86 -10.59 11.47 -5.64
CA LYS A 86 -10.87 10.51 -6.71
C LYS A 86 -11.47 11.21 -7.92
N LYS A 87 -11.13 10.74 -9.10
CA LYS A 87 -11.83 11.13 -10.33
C LYS A 87 -13.19 10.45 -10.38
N ALA A 88 -14.18 11.09 -11.01
CA ALA A 88 -15.50 10.49 -11.21
C ALA A 88 -15.42 9.12 -11.91
N LYS A 89 -14.47 8.95 -12.83
CA LYS A 89 -14.19 7.67 -13.50
C LYS A 89 -13.82 6.56 -12.52
N ASP A 90 -13.09 6.87 -11.44
CA ASP A 90 -12.68 5.87 -10.44
C ASP A 90 -13.89 5.30 -9.69
N LEU A 91 -15.01 6.04 -9.60
CA LEU A 91 -16.25 5.53 -9.02
C LEU A 91 -16.88 4.42 -9.89
N GLN A 92 -16.76 4.53 -11.21
CA GLN A 92 -17.24 3.47 -12.13
C GLN A 92 -16.37 2.21 -12.01
N ILE A 93 -15.06 2.38 -11.87
CA ILE A 93 -14.14 1.27 -11.63
C ILE A 93 -14.44 0.60 -10.29
N ASN A 94 -14.64 1.40 -9.23
CA ASN A 94 -15.04 0.88 -7.91
C ASN A 94 -16.34 0.08 -7.99
N LYS A 95 -17.35 0.60 -8.70
CA LYS A 95 -18.62 -0.10 -8.92
C LYS A 95 -18.41 -1.45 -9.62
N PHE A 96 -17.58 -1.47 -10.68
CA PHE A 96 -17.26 -2.71 -11.38
C PHE A 96 -16.59 -3.73 -10.45
N ILE A 97 -15.57 -3.31 -9.70
CA ILE A 97 -14.86 -4.18 -8.75
C ILE A 97 -15.81 -4.70 -7.68
N LEU A 98 -16.63 -3.84 -7.05
CA LEU A 98 -17.57 -4.25 -6.00
C LEU A 98 -18.65 -5.21 -6.50
N ASN A 99 -19.05 -5.11 -7.76
CA ASN A 99 -20.01 -6.04 -8.36
C ASN A 99 -19.40 -7.40 -8.74
N ASN A 100 -18.07 -7.47 -8.95
CA ASN A 100 -17.38 -8.65 -9.47
C ASN A 100 -16.36 -9.25 -8.50
N HIS A 101 -16.15 -8.64 -7.32
CA HIS A 101 -15.24 -9.23 -6.33
C HIS A 101 -15.82 -10.53 -5.79
N GLN A 102 -14.93 -11.38 -5.32
CA GLN A 102 -15.24 -12.67 -4.74
C GLN A 102 -14.71 -12.74 -3.31
N PHE A 103 -15.32 -13.62 -2.52
CA PHE A 103 -14.94 -13.86 -1.13
C PHE A 103 -14.91 -15.35 -0.85
N ASP A 104 -13.82 -15.86 -0.31
CA ASP A 104 -13.63 -17.27 0.03
C ASP A 104 -12.77 -17.41 1.29
N GLY A 105 -13.35 -17.93 2.37
CA GLY A 105 -12.65 -18.32 3.58
C GLY A 105 -11.80 -17.21 4.24
N GLY A 106 -12.29 -15.98 4.26
CA GLY A 106 -11.58 -14.83 4.82
C GLY A 106 -10.74 -14.04 3.81
N VAL A 107 -10.63 -14.53 2.57
CA VAL A 107 -9.90 -13.87 1.48
C VAL A 107 -10.88 -13.23 0.51
N ALA A 108 -10.81 -11.90 0.37
CA ALA A 108 -11.57 -11.16 -0.65
C ALA A 108 -10.67 -10.84 -1.84
N TYR A 109 -11.17 -10.93 -3.06
CA TYR A 109 -10.36 -10.64 -4.23
C TYR A 109 -11.18 -10.20 -5.44
N TYR A 110 -10.51 -9.53 -6.35
CA TYR A 110 -11.04 -9.27 -7.69
C TYR A 110 -10.02 -9.62 -8.76
N VAL A 111 -10.53 -9.92 -9.93
CA VAL A 111 -9.74 -10.27 -11.11
C VAL A 111 -10.05 -9.28 -12.21
N LEU A 112 -9.02 -8.69 -12.81
CA LEU A 112 -9.12 -7.82 -13.97
C LEU A 112 -8.36 -8.45 -15.13
N SER A 113 -9.09 -8.95 -16.10
CA SER A 113 -8.53 -9.41 -17.37
C SER A 113 -8.10 -8.22 -18.25
N ASP A 114 -7.32 -8.48 -19.28
CA ASP A 114 -6.98 -7.47 -20.28
C ASP A 114 -8.21 -6.86 -20.96
N ALA A 115 -9.26 -7.66 -21.14
CA ALA A 115 -10.55 -7.19 -21.63
C ALA A 115 -11.24 -6.23 -20.64
N ASP A 116 -11.19 -6.52 -19.33
CA ASP A 116 -11.73 -5.64 -18.30
C ASP A 116 -10.94 -4.34 -18.22
N LEU A 117 -9.60 -4.41 -18.29
CA LEU A 117 -8.74 -3.22 -18.29
C LEU A 117 -9.06 -2.29 -19.48
N LYS A 118 -9.23 -2.85 -20.67
CA LYS A 118 -9.62 -2.11 -21.85
C LYS A 118 -11.02 -1.51 -21.75
N MET A 119 -12.00 -2.28 -21.27
CA MET A 119 -13.38 -1.80 -21.04
C MET A 119 -13.41 -0.65 -20.02
N LEU A 120 -12.64 -0.75 -18.94
CA LEU A 120 -12.53 0.28 -17.91
C LEU A 120 -11.60 1.44 -18.31
N GLU A 121 -10.93 1.33 -19.45
CA GLU A 121 -9.92 2.27 -19.95
C GLU A 121 -8.87 2.63 -18.89
N ILE A 122 -8.32 1.64 -18.23
CA ILE A 122 -7.23 1.78 -17.28
C ILE A 122 -6.01 0.98 -17.73
N SER A 123 -4.83 1.47 -17.36
CA SER A 123 -3.61 0.71 -17.59
C SER A 123 -3.51 -0.46 -16.61
N ARG A 124 -2.76 -1.47 -16.98
CA ARG A 124 -2.46 -2.62 -16.13
C ARG A 124 -1.90 -2.24 -14.77
N GLU A 125 -1.00 -1.25 -14.74
CA GLU A 125 -0.37 -0.75 -13.52
C GLU A 125 -1.42 -0.23 -12.53
N ARG A 126 -2.46 0.41 -13.04
CA ARG A 126 -3.56 0.92 -12.24
C ARG A 126 -4.51 -0.16 -11.71
N GLY A 127 -4.46 -1.38 -12.23
CA GLY A 127 -5.33 -2.46 -11.78
C GLY A 127 -5.23 -2.75 -10.27
N SER A 128 -4.05 -2.56 -9.68
CA SER A 128 -3.81 -2.74 -8.25
C SER A 128 -4.09 -1.51 -7.37
N ASP A 129 -4.29 -0.32 -7.95
CA ASP A 129 -4.55 0.91 -7.18
C ASP A 129 -5.83 0.81 -6.34
N PHE A 130 -6.76 -0.03 -6.79
CA PHE A 130 -8.06 -0.22 -6.15
C PHE A 130 -8.07 -1.36 -5.11
N VAL A 131 -6.95 -2.03 -4.84
CA VAL A 131 -6.90 -3.18 -3.92
C VAL A 131 -7.47 -2.84 -2.54
N ASN A 132 -7.22 -1.64 -2.04
CA ASN A 132 -7.73 -1.18 -0.75
C ASN A 132 -9.23 -0.82 -0.75
N LEU A 133 -9.92 -0.95 -1.88
CA LEU A 133 -11.39 -0.86 -1.92
C LEU A 133 -12.05 -1.96 -1.09
N LEU A 134 -11.39 -3.11 -0.98
CA LEU A 134 -11.86 -4.25 -0.18
C LEU A 134 -11.38 -4.19 1.28
N SER A 135 -10.63 -3.17 1.66
CA SER A 135 -10.19 -2.99 3.05
C SER A 135 -11.33 -2.55 3.97
N GLY A 136 -11.20 -2.82 5.27
CA GLY A 136 -12.14 -2.30 6.27
C GLY A 136 -13.45 -3.09 6.42
N VAL A 137 -13.62 -4.18 5.68
CA VAL A 137 -14.71 -5.15 5.88
C VAL A 137 -14.29 -6.15 6.95
N GLU A 138 -15.13 -6.39 7.94
CA GLU A 138 -14.79 -7.19 9.13
C GLU A 138 -14.41 -8.63 8.78
N GLU A 139 -15.11 -9.22 7.83
CA GLU A 139 -14.91 -10.60 7.38
C GLU A 139 -13.66 -10.77 6.50
N TYR A 140 -13.16 -9.68 5.87
CA TYR A 140 -12.03 -9.73 4.97
C TYR A 140 -10.73 -9.63 5.76
N LYS A 141 -10.08 -10.77 5.97
CA LYS A 141 -8.80 -10.89 6.70
C LYS A 141 -7.62 -10.56 5.79
N ILE A 142 -7.70 -11.05 4.55
CA ILE A 142 -6.76 -10.81 3.46
C ILE A 142 -7.57 -10.32 2.25
N TRP A 143 -7.01 -9.38 1.50
CA TRP A 143 -7.62 -8.95 0.24
C TRP A 143 -6.57 -8.78 -0.84
N MET A 144 -6.95 -9.04 -2.09
CA MET A 144 -6.02 -9.00 -3.20
C MET A 144 -6.64 -8.57 -4.52
N ALA A 145 -5.79 -8.04 -5.38
CA ALA A 145 -6.07 -7.72 -6.77
C ALA A 145 -5.25 -8.63 -7.67
N LEU A 146 -5.90 -9.27 -8.64
CA LEU A 146 -5.26 -9.97 -9.74
C LEU A 146 -5.45 -9.17 -11.02
N THR A 147 -4.36 -8.89 -11.71
CA THR A 147 -4.38 -8.11 -12.96
C THR A 147 -3.62 -8.86 -14.04
N GLU A 148 -4.27 -9.13 -15.15
CA GLU A 148 -3.66 -9.82 -16.28
C GLU A 148 -2.52 -8.99 -16.89
N ASN A 149 -1.41 -9.65 -17.17
CA ASN A 149 -0.27 -9.09 -17.85
C ASN A 149 0.00 -9.88 -19.12
N VAL A 150 -0.66 -9.48 -20.19
CA VAL A 150 -0.56 -10.15 -21.50
C VAL A 150 0.87 -10.09 -22.06
N ALA A 151 1.59 -9.00 -21.82
CA ALA A 151 2.95 -8.83 -22.34
C ALA A 151 3.93 -9.86 -21.78
N ASP A 152 3.80 -10.20 -20.48
CA ASP A 152 4.67 -11.16 -19.80
C ASP A 152 3.99 -12.53 -19.61
N HIS A 153 2.81 -12.73 -20.19
CA HIS A 153 2.02 -13.97 -20.08
C HIS A 153 1.83 -14.44 -18.63
N ASN A 154 1.47 -13.54 -17.72
CA ASN A 154 1.28 -13.84 -16.31
C ASN A 154 0.18 -12.97 -15.67
N TRP A 155 -0.16 -13.25 -14.41
CA TRP A 155 -1.06 -12.46 -13.60
C TRP A 155 -0.28 -11.81 -12.46
N ARG A 156 -0.35 -10.51 -12.35
CA ARG A 156 0.19 -9.77 -11.20
C ARG A 156 -0.81 -9.83 -10.06
N VAL A 157 -0.32 -10.18 -8.88
CA VAL A 157 -1.12 -10.23 -7.65
C VAL A 157 -0.61 -9.17 -6.68
N SER A 158 -1.51 -8.36 -6.17
CA SER A 158 -1.24 -7.42 -5.07
C SER A 158 -1.98 -7.91 -3.84
N LEU A 159 -1.23 -8.35 -2.83
CA LEU A 159 -1.72 -8.91 -1.58
C LEU A 159 -1.70 -7.86 -0.48
N ARG A 160 -2.75 -7.82 0.31
CA ARG A 160 -2.89 -6.98 1.50
C ARG A 160 -3.52 -7.79 2.62
N SER A 161 -3.14 -7.51 3.85
CA SER A 161 -3.78 -8.12 5.01
C SER A 161 -3.88 -7.12 6.16
N ARG A 162 -4.74 -7.43 7.11
CA ARG A 162 -4.85 -6.67 8.37
C ARG A 162 -3.78 -7.10 9.36
N ASP A 163 -3.56 -8.40 9.53
CA ASP A 163 -2.74 -8.96 10.60
C ASP A 163 -1.90 -10.18 10.18
N TYR A 164 -2.04 -10.67 8.93
CA TYR A 164 -1.44 -11.93 8.47
C TYR A 164 -0.20 -11.69 7.60
N ALA A 165 0.82 -12.52 7.75
CA ALA A 165 2.11 -12.41 7.05
C ALA A 165 2.02 -12.89 5.58
N VAL A 166 1.36 -12.10 4.72
CA VAL A 166 1.17 -12.44 3.30
C VAL A 166 2.46 -12.49 2.48
N ASN A 167 3.57 -11.90 2.96
CA ASN A 167 4.85 -11.94 2.27
C ASN A 167 5.39 -13.37 2.14
N LYS A 168 5.18 -14.22 3.15
CA LYS A 168 5.58 -15.64 3.11
C LYS A 168 4.88 -16.42 2.01
N VAL A 169 3.59 -16.13 1.80
CA VAL A 169 2.84 -16.72 0.69
C VAL A 169 3.30 -16.13 -0.64
N ALA A 170 3.48 -14.80 -0.72
CA ALA A 170 3.95 -14.16 -1.95
C ALA A 170 5.29 -14.73 -2.46
N GLU A 171 6.22 -15.08 -1.56
CA GLU A 171 7.50 -15.69 -1.89
C GLU A 171 7.34 -17.02 -2.64
N LYS A 172 6.32 -17.83 -2.35
CA LYS A 172 6.02 -19.09 -3.07
C LYS A 172 5.63 -18.83 -4.53
N TYR A 173 5.16 -17.61 -4.85
CA TYR A 173 4.66 -17.21 -6.17
C TYR A 173 5.53 -16.14 -6.83
N ASN A 174 6.85 -16.29 -6.76
CA ASN A 174 7.83 -15.39 -7.38
C ASN A 174 7.62 -13.91 -6.99
N GLY A 175 7.30 -13.68 -5.74
CA GLY A 175 6.97 -12.39 -5.20
C GLY A 175 7.71 -12.04 -3.92
N GLY A 176 7.16 -11.09 -3.16
CA GLY A 176 7.70 -10.62 -1.90
C GLY A 176 7.16 -9.25 -1.55
N GLY A 177 7.69 -8.67 -0.48
CA GLY A 177 7.29 -7.35 0.00
C GLY A 177 7.24 -7.28 1.52
N HIS A 178 6.45 -6.34 2.02
CA HIS A 178 6.23 -6.19 3.46
C HIS A 178 5.29 -7.27 4.02
N ILE A 179 5.37 -7.51 5.32
CA ILE A 179 4.58 -8.54 6.02
C ILE A 179 3.09 -8.45 5.66
N LEU A 180 2.51 -7.24 5.65
CA LEU A 180 1.08 -7.01 5.42
C LEU A 180 0.75 -6.52 3.99
N ALA A 181 1.74 -6.33 3.13
CA ALA A 181 1.57 -5.77 1.79
C ALA A 181 2.64 -6.31 0.83
N SER A 182 2.27 -7.25 -0.01
CA SER A 182 3.20 -7.96 -0.90
C SER A 182 2.66 -8.05 -2.33
N GLY A 183 3.56 -8.30 -3.25
CA GLY A 183 3.23 -8.63 -4.63
C GLY A 183 3.63 -10.06 -4.96
N ALA A 184 2.92 -10.69 -5.88
CA ALA A 184 3.22 -12.02 -6.39
C ALA A 184 2.92 -12.10 -7.90
N LYS A 185 3.29 -13.20 -8.53
CA LYS A 185 3.00 -13.48 -9.95
C LYS A 185 2.50 -14.91 -10.10
N LEU A 186 1.39 -15.08 -10.78
CA LEU A 186 0.91 -16.40 -11.20
C LEU A 186 1.19 -16.60 -12.70
N ALA A 187 1.66 -17.78 -13.07
CA ALA A 187 1.89 -18.11 -14.48
C ALA A 187 0.56 -18.26 -15.25
N SER A 188 -0.51 -18.71 -14.57
CA SER A 188 -1.87 -18.77 -15.11
C SER A 188 -2.89 -18.55 -14.00
N LEU A 189 -4.14 -18.22 -14.38
CA LEU A 189 -5.23 -18.06 -13.43
C LEU A 189 -5.62 -19.37 -12.74
N GLU A 190 -5.24 -20.52 -13.29
CA GLU A 190 -5.46 -21.85 -12.68
C GLU A 190 -4.75 -21.97 -11.31
N GLN A 191 -3.64 -21.24 -11.11
CA GLN A 191 -2.92 -21.21 -9.82
C GLN A 191 -3.68 -20.44 -8.72
N LEU A 192 -4.76 -19.72 -9.05
CA LEU A 192 -5.54 -18.97 -8.07
C LEU A 192 -6.10 -19.85 -6.97
N GLY A 193 -6.57 -21.06 -7.33
CA GLY A 193 -7.10 -22.01 -6.33
C GLY A 193 -6.06 -22.39 -5.27
N GLN A 194 -4.82 -22.65 -5.69
CA GLN A 194 -3.73 -22.97 -4.76
C GLN A 194 -3.32 -21.75 -3.93
N LEU A 195 -3.24 -20.57 -4.54
CA LEU A 195 -2.96 -19.33 -3.81
C LEU A 195 -4.00 -19.06 -2.72
N LEU A 196 -5.29 -19.24 -3.03
CA LEU A 196 -6.37 -19.09 -2.05
C LEU A 196 -6.23 -20.11 -0.90
N GLN A 197 -5.83 -21.35 -1.20
CA GLN A 197 -5.59 -22.36 -0.18
C GLN A 197 -4.45 -21.95 0.75
N ASP A 198 -3.30 -21.55 0.20
CA ASP A 198 -2.14 -21.09 0.97
C ASP A 198 -2.48 -19.87 1.86
N LEU A 199 -3.31 -18.94 1.36
CA LEU A 199 -3.76 -17.78 2.13
C LEU A 199 -4.75 -18.17 3.25
N LYS A 200 -5.61 -19.15 3.02
CA LYS A 200 -6.53 -19.66 4.05
C LYS A 200 -5.78 -20.42 5.15
N GLU A 201 -4.69 -21.08 4.82
CA GLU A 201 -3.84 -21.76 5.82
C GLU A 201 -3.33 -20.77 6.86
N ILE A 202 -2.75 -19.65 6.44
CA ILE A 202 -2.22 -18.63 7.38
C ILE A 202 -3.33 -17.88 8.14
N ILE A 203 -4.59 -17.95 7.72
CA ILE A 203 -5.73 -17.39 8.48
C ILE A 203 -6.13 -18.34 9.61
N ASN A 204 -5.94 -19.64 9.43
CA ASN A 204 -6.39 -20.69 10.36
C ASN A 204 -5.28 -21.13 11.35
N GLU A 205 -4.03 -20.70 11.16
CA GLU A 205 -2.93 -20.86 12.11
C GLU A 205 -3.09 -19.90 13.31
#